data_f1a685c0333f4c03cf8da94f15863514
#
_entry.id   f1a685c0333f4c03cf8da94f15863514
#
_cell.length_a   1.000
_cell.length_b   1.000
_cell.length_c   1.000
_cell.angle_alpha   90.00
_cell.angle_beta   90.00
_cell.angle_gamma   90.00
#
_symmetry.space_group_name_H-M   'P 1'
#
loop_
_entity.id
_entity.type
_entity.pdbx_description
1 polymer ?
#
loop_
_entity_poly.entity_id
_entity_poly.type
_entity_poly.pdbx_seq_one_letter_code
_entity_poly.pdbx_strand_id
1 'polypeptide(L)' 'MNAYDVFMYMKGFYQASGQVPEFDDLVREFPKLGILEIMKGERMFAEWMGDVSA' A
#
# COMPACT_ATOMS: atom_id res chain seq x y z
N MET A 1 6.34 -7.68 9.84
CA MET A 1 5.59 -7.15 8.68
C MET A 1 4.11 -7.20 8.96
N ASN A 2 3.42 -6.15 8.58
CA ASN A 2 1.98 -6.05 8.77
C ASN A 2 1.40 -5.06 7.75
N ALA A 3 0.10 -4.79 7.86
CA ALA A 3 -0.59 -3.89 6.93
C ALA A 3 0.04 -2.50 6.89
N TYR A 4 0.55 -2.01 8.02
CA TYR A 4 1.16 -0.69 8.07
C TYR A 4 2.39 -0.61 7.16
N ASP A 5 3.19 -1.69 7.10
CA ASP A 5 4.35 -1.74 6.22
C ASP A 5 3.94 -1.63 4.75
N VAL A 6 2.84 -2.29 4.38
CA VAL A 6 2.30 -2.21 3.03
C VAL A 6 1.88 -0.77 2.73
N PHE A 7 1.17 -0.15 3.66
CA PHE A 7 0.73 1.24 3.51
C PHE A 7 1.93 2.17 3.32
N MET A 8 2.96 2.03 4.15
CA MET A 8 4.14 2.90 4.06
C MET A 8 4.88 2.70 2.75
N TYR A 9 4.97 1.46 2.26
CA TYR A 9 5.58 1.18 0.98
C TYR A 9 4.81 1.88 -0.15
N MET A 10 3.48 1.75 -0.15
CA MET A 10 2.64 2.36 -1.16
C MET A 10 2.75 3.88 -1.13
N LYS A 11 2.74 4.44 0.07
CA LYS A 11 2.84 5.88 0.25
C LYS A 11 4.15 6.42 -0.31
N GLY A 12 5.27 5.79 0.04
CA GLY A 12 6.58 6.20 -0.46
C GLY A 12 6.69 6.05 -1.96
N PHE A 13 6.16 4.95 -2.49
CA PHE A 13 6.18 4.71 -3.93
C PHE A 13 5.40 5.80 -4.67
N TYR A 14 4.23 6.12 -4.17
CA TYR A 14 3.39 7.16 -4.77
C TYR A 14 4.08 8.54 -4.71
N GLN A 15 4.67 8.86 -3.57
CA GLN A 15 5.34 10.16 -3.41
C GLN A 15 6.55 10.29 -4.31
N ALA A 16 7.23 9.20 -4.59
CA ALA A 16 8.43 9.21 -5.42
C ALA A 16 8.12 9.19 -6.91
N SER A 17 7.06 8.49 -7.33
CA SER A 17 6.80 8.24 -8.75
C SER A 17 5.50 8.84 -9.27
N GLY A 18 4.59 9.22 -8.37
CA GLY A 18 3.26 9.67 -8.77
C GLY A 18 2.35 8.52 -9.17
N GLN A 19 2.78 7.28 -8.96
CA GLN A 19 2.01 6.10 -9.34
C GLN A 19 1.74 5.22 -8.14
N VAL A 20 0.67 4.41 -8.25
CA VAL A 20 0.24 3.50 -7.19
C VAL A 20 0.65 2.08 -7.57
N PRO A 21 1.35 1.35 -6.70
CA PRO A 21 1.69 -0.05 -6.99
C PRO A 21 0.43 -0.88 -7.13
N GLU A 22 0.46 -1.84 -8.05
CA GLU A 22 -0.66 -2.75 -8.21
C GLU A 22 -0.60 -3.85 -7.16
N PHE A 23 -1.71 -4.56 -7.01
CA PHE A 23 -1.79 -5.65 -6.04
C PHE A 23 -0.69 -6.68 -6.25
N ASP A 24 -0.43 -7.04 -7.51
CA ASP A 24 0.62 -8.02 -7.82
C ASP A 24 2.00 -7.55 -7.38
N ASP A 25 2.26 -6.25 -7.47
CA ASP A 25 3.52 -5.68 -7.00
C ASP A 25 3.65 -5.84 -5.49
N LEU A 26 2.55 -5.64 -4.77
CA LEU A 26 2.54 -5.76 -3.32
C LEU A 26 2.76 -7.21 -2.90
N VAL A 27 2.15 -8.15 -3.61
CA VAL A 27 2.34 -9.57 -3.32
C VAL A 27 3.80 -9.97 -3.49
N ARG A 28 4.46 -9.46 -4.52
CA ARG A 28 5.88 -9.73 -4.76
C ARG A 28 6.77 -9.07 -3.72
N GLU A 29 6.41 -7.86 -3.30
CA GLU A 29 7.22 -7.11 -2.35
C GLU A 29 7.09 -7.66 -0.93
N PHE A 30 5.93 -8.22 -0.61
CA PHE A 30 5.65 -8.76 0.71
C PHE A 30 5.24 -10.22 0.64
N PRO A 31 6.15 -11.10 0.19
CA PRO A 31 5.80 -12.50 -0.07
C PRO A 31 5.41 -13.29 1.19
N LYS A 32 5.82 -12.82 2.36
CA LYS A 32 5.50 -13.50 3.61
C LYS A 32 4.23 -12.99 4.27
N LEU A 33 3.62 -11.97 3.69
CA LEU A 33 2.44 -11.36 4.26
C LEU A 33 1.18 -11.98 3.64
N GLY A 34 0.18 -12.22 4.48
CA GLY A 34 -1.08 -12.76 3.99
C GLY A 34 -1.85 -11.74 3.17
N ILE A 35 -2.69 -12.24 2.28
CA ILE A 35 -3.46 -11.38 1.37
C ILE A 35 -4.34 -10.40 2.12
N LEU A 36 -4.92 -10.82 3.26
CA LEU A 36 -5.76 -9.92 4.05
C LEU A 36 -4.99 -8.73 4.59
N GLU A 37 -3.73 -8.95 4.99
CA GLU A 37 -2.90 -7.86 5.48
C GLU A 37 -2.52 -6.90 4.35
N ILE A 38 -2.28 -7.45 3.16
CA ILE A 38 -2.01 -6.61 1.99
C ILE A 38 -3.23 -5.76 1.67
N MET A 39 -4.42 -6.35 1.71
CA MET A 39 -5.65 -5.62 1.46
C MET A 39 -5.89 -4.53 2.49
N LYS A 40 -5.57 -4.79 3.76
CA LYS A 40 -5.68 -3.77 4.79
C LYS A 40 -4.74 -2.59 4.52
N GLY A 41 -3.53 -2.89 4.09
CA GLY A 41 -2.58 -1.83 3.73
C GLY A 41 -3.08 -0.99 2.57
N GLU A 42 -3.69 -1.64 1.58
CA GLU A 42 -4.28 -0.91 0.46
C GLU A 42 -5.41 0.00 0.93
N ARG A 43 -6.23 -0.48 1.87
CA ARG A 43 -7.31 0.34 2.41
C ARG A 43 -6.76 1.55 3.15
N MET A 44 -5.72 1.36 3.95
CA MET A 44 -5.08 2.46 4.65
C MET A 44 -4.58 3.50 3.67
N PHE A 45 -3.99 3.05 2.56
CA PHE A 45 -3.51 3.94 1.53
C PHE A 45 -4.67 4.70 0.88
N ALA A 46 -5.76 4.01 0.58
CA ALA A 46 -6.94 4.64 -0.03
C ALA A 46 -7.53 5.72 0.89
N GLU A 47 -7.58 5.45 2.18
CA GLU A 47 -8.06 6.42 3.15
C GLU A 47 -7.14 7.63 3.23
N TRP A 48 -5.84 7.40 3.21
CA TRP A 48 -4.86 8.48 3.21
C TRP A 48 -5.01 9.34 1.95
N MET A 49 -5.20 8.70 0.80
CA MET A 49 -5.39 9.42 -0.47
C MET A 49 -6.66 10.27 -0.44
N GLY A 50 -7.73 9.74 0.16
CA GLY A 50 -8.96 10.48 0.32
C GLY A 50 -8.76 11.75 1.15
N ASP A 51 -8.01 11.63 2.25
CA ASP A 51 -7.72 12.79 3.10
C ASP A 51 -6.87 13.82 2.38
N VAL A 52 -5.89 13.37 1.61
CA VAL A 52 -4.99 14.27 0.88
C VAL A 52 -5.71 14.95 -0.27
N SER A 53 -6.64 14.23 -0.91
CA SER A 53 -7.37 14.74 -2.07
C SER A 53 -8.56 15.63 -1.71
N ALA A 54 -9.01 15.52 -0.47
CA ALA A 54 -10.12 16.35 0.00
C ALA A 54 -9.64 17.76 0.34
#